data_4cf49f3dedb61610fa80f9c242115bc5
#
_entry.id   4cf49f3dedb61610fa80f9c242115bc5
#
_cell.length_a   1.000
_cell.length_b   1.000
_cell.length_c   1.000
_cell.angle_alpha   90.00
_cell.angle_beta   90.00
_cell.angle_gamma   90.00
#
_symmetry.space_group_name_H-M   'P 1'
#
loop_
_entity.id
_entity.type
_entity.pdbx_description
1 polymer ?
#
loop_
_entity_poly.entity_id
_entity_poly.type
_entity_poly.pdbx_seq_one_letter_code
_entity_poly.pdbx_strand_id
1 'polypeptide(L)'
;RWVHSEVFMSKFNGNICTFFKNLPACQPDFIYLDGPDLTNIKKNKKFKFSTQHPDSLNISGDILRIEFFLIPGTILIVDGRGGNVEFLKKNFKRSWKYIFLRQTDQHIFLLNSEPIGKKNIKLLKYYFSKN
;
A
#
# COMPACT_ATOMS: atom_id res chain seq x y z
N ARG A 1 11.64 8.95 12.79
CA ARG A 1 12.87 8.35 12.22
C ARG A 1 12.67 8.18 10.71
N TRP A 2 13.58 8.75 9.92
CA TRP A 2 13.60 8.55 8.46
C TRP A 2 14.35 7.26 8.14
N VAL A 3 13.81 6.47 7.21
CA VAL A 3 14.44 5.26 6.69
C VAL A 3 14.53 5.41 5.18
N HIS A 4 15.76 5.50 4.67
CA HIS A 4 16.00 5.45 3.23
C HIS A 4 16.06 4.00 2.76
N SER A 5 15.34 3.67 1.70
CA SER A 5 15.36 2.35 1.09
C SER A 5 15.39 2.44 -0.43
N GLU A 6 16.23 1.59 -1.04
CA GLU A 6 16.22 1.43 -2.50
C GLU A 6 14.90 0.80 -2.96
N VAL A 7 14.44 1.21 -4.13
CA VAL A 7 13.28 0.64 -4.80
C VAL A 7 13.73 -0.27 -5.94
N PHE A 8 13.13 -1.42 -6.05
CA PHE A 8 13.40 -2.37 -7.13
C PHE A 8 12.10 -2.85 -7.78
N MET A 9 12.21 -3.24 -9.06
CA MET A 9 11.10 -3.83 -9.79
C MET A 9 11.03 -5.34 -9.56
N SER A 10 9.80 -5.84 -9.40
CA SER A 10 9.51 -7.26 -9.27
C SER A 10 8.12 -7.58 -9.81
N LYS A 11 7.62 -8.77 -9.55
CA LYS A 11 6.26 -9.19 -9.89
C LYS A 11 5.48 -9.55 -8.65
N PHE A 12 4.20 -9.21 -8.65
CA PHE A 12 3.21 -9.70 -7.69
C PHE A 12 2.02 -10.25 -8.48
N ASN A 13 1.68 -11.50 -8.27
CA ASN A 13 0.64 -12.21 -9.01
C ASN A 13 0.73 -12.04 -10.54
N GLY A 14 1.96 -12.14 -11.09
CA GLY A 14 2.23 -11.99 -12.51
C GLY A 14 2.34 -10.54 -13.01
N ASN A 15 1.90 -9.54 -12.26
CA ASN A 15 1.96 -8.13 -12.65
C ASN A 15 3.25 -7.48 -12.17
N ILE A 16 3.85 -6.62 -13.01
CA ILE A 16 5.05 -5.86 -12.65
C ILE A 16 4.67 -4.77 -11.67
N CYS A 17 5.42 -4.68 -10.57
CA CYS A 17 5.28 -3.63 -9.56
C CYS A 17 6.64 -3.33 -8.90
N THR A 18 6.67 -2.35 -8.03
CA THR A 18 7.86 -1.94 -7.31
C THR A 18 7.75 -2.26 -5.83
N PHE A 19 8.90 -2.49 -5.21
CA PHE A 19 9.01 -2.75 -3.77
C PHE A 19 10.19 -1.99 -3.18
N PHE A 20 10.07 -1.55 -1.95
CA PHE A 20 11.19 -1.14 -1.14
C PHE A 20 12.00 -2.36 -0.69
N LYS A 21 13.34 -2.25 -0.78
CA LYS A 21 14.26 -3.31 -0.38
C LYS A 21 14.18 -3.57 1.13
N ASN A 22 14.10 -2.50 1.90
CA ASN A 22 14.08 -2.53 3.36
C ASN A 22 12.82 -1.82 3.85
N LEU A 23 11.74 -2.56 4.05
CA LEU A 23 10.58 -2.07 4.78
C LEU A 23 10.87 -2.13 6.27
N PRO A 24 10.57 -1.08 7.05
CA PRO A 24 10.71 -1.15 8.50
C PRO A 24 9.76 -2.21 9.09
N ALA A 25 10.25 -2.97 10.06
CA ALA A 25 9.43 -3.90 10.83
C ALA A 25 8.55 -3.11 11.80
N CYS A 26 7.40 -2.63 11.32
CA CYS A 26 6.42 -1.90 12.11
C CYS A 26 5.00 -2.35 11.74
N GLN A 27 4.07 -2.09 12.65
CA GLN A 27 2.63 -2.25 12.41
C GLN A 27 2.00 -0.86 12.36
N PRO A 28 1.98 -0.20 11.19
CA PRO A 28 1.40 1.11 11.06
C PRO A 28 -0.13 1.03 11.19
N ASP A 29 -0.71 2.00 11.85
CA ASP A 29 -2.15 2.28 11.88
C ASP A 29 -2.55 3.30 10.80
N PHE A 30 -1.58 4.04 10.27
CA PHE A 30 -1.74 4.99 9.18
C PHE A 30 -0.61 4.85 8.15
N ILE A 31 -0.97 4.78 6.86
CA ILE A 31 -0.03 4.68 5.74
C ILE A 31 -0.43 5.73 4.70
N TYR A 32 0.54 6.54 4.29
CA TYR A 32 0.39 7.46 3.17
C TYR A 32 1.27 6.99 2.01
N LEU A 33 0.66 6.67 0.88
CA LEU A 33 1.34 6.15 -0.30
C LEU A 33 1.35 7.21 -1.40
N ASP A 34 2.50 7.85 -1.56
CA ASP A 34 2.79 8.88 -2.57
C ASP A 34 4.12 8.59 -3.29
N GLY A 35 4.41 7.38 -3.58
CA GLY A 35 5.67 7.00 -4.22
C GLY A 35 5.65 5.59 -4.78
N PRO A 36 6.77 5.13 -5.32
CA PRO A 36 8.02 5.85 -5.60
C PRO A 36 7.99 6.66 -6.89
N ASP A 37 8.88 7.67 -6.97
CA ASP A 37 9.09 8.44 -8.19
C ASP A 37 9.77 7.61 -9.29
N LEU A 38 9.48 7.98 -10.56
CA LEU A 38 9.97 7.28 -11.75
C LEU A 38 11.50 7.24 -11.86
N THR A 39 12.17 8.28 -11.36
CA THR A 39 13.60 8.52 -11.58
C THR A 39 14.52 7.65 -10.73
N ASN A 40 14.02 7.09 -9.63
CA ASN A 40 14.84 6.46 -8.59
C ASN A 40 14.77 4.93 -8.57
N ILE A 41 14.18 4.29 -9.57
CA ILE A 41 14.05 2.84 -9.60
C ILE A 41 15.24 2.21 -10.28
N LYS A 42 15.97 1.36 -9.58
CA LYS A 42 17.05 0.58 -10.17
C LYS A 42 16.51 -0.34 -11.26
N LYS A 43 17.08 -0.21 -12.47
CA LYS A 43 16.78 -1.10 -13.60
C LYS A 43 17.05 -2.55 -13.20
N ASN A 44 16.03 -3.39 -13.25
CA ASN A 44 16.21 -4.81 -13.06
C ASN A 44 16.61 -5.42 -14.42
N LYS A 45 17.81 -6.00 -14.51
CA LYS A 45 18.32 -6.67 -15.71
C LYS A 45 17.43 -7.80 -16.23
N LYS A 46 16.59 -8.36 -15.38
CA LYS A 46 15.60 -9.41 -15.73
C LYS A 46 14.42 -8.90 -16.55
N PHE A 47 14.07 -7.63 -16.40
CA PHE A 47 12.96 -7.05 -17.13
C PHE A 47 13.57 -6.13 -18.20
N LYS A 48 13.42 -6.48 -19.47
CA LYS A 48 13.76 -5.61 -20.62
C LYS A 48 12.86 -4.36 -20.69
N PHE A 49 12.39 -3.90 -19.55
CA PHE A 49 11.38 -2.88 -19.39
C PHE A 49 11.94 -1.71 -18.60
N SER A 50 11.74 -0.50 -19.08
CA SER A 50 12.11 0.74 -18.40
C SER A 50 10.85 1.44 -17.90
N THR A 51 10.85 1.83 -16.64
CA THR A 51 9.79 2.65 -16.04
C THR A 51 9.97 4.13 -16.29
N GLN A 52 10.95 4.52 -17.11
CA GLN A 52 11.26 5.93 -17.39
C GLN A 52 10.33 6.61 -18.39
N HIS A 53 9.16 6.03 -18.67
CA HIS A 53 8.16 6.70 -19.49
C HIS A 53 7.45 7.76 -18.64
N PRO A 54 7.30 9.01 -19.12
CA PRO A 54 6.70 10.10 -18.34
C PRO A 54 5.26 9.82 -17.90
N ASP A 55 4.52 8.98 -18.65
CA ASP A 55 3.13 8.60 -18.32
C ASP A 55 3.02 7.33 -17.47
N SER A 56 4.16 6.76 -17.06
CA SER A 56 4.20 5.50 -16.31
C SER A 56 4.35 5.78 -14.82
N LEU A 57 3.27 5.77 -14.08
CA LEU A 57 3.30 5.76 -12.62
C LEU A 57 3.71 4.37 -12.12
N ASN A 58 4.76 4.33 -11.31
CA ASN A 58 5.18 3.07 -10.71
C ASN A 58 4.16 2.58 -9.70
N ILE A 59 3.81 1.31 -9.80
CA ILE A 59 2.88 0.66 -8.90
C ILE A 59 3.65 0.10 -7.72
N SER A 60 3.37 0.58 -6.50
CA SER A 60 3.91 0.01 -5.27
C SER A 60 3.11 -1.21 -4.84
N GLY A 61 3.82 -2.32 -4.60
CA GLY A 61 3.26 -3.56 -4.09
C GLY A 61 3.49 -3.79 -2.59
N ASP A 62 4.17 -2.88 -1.90
CA ASP A 62 4.62 -3.08 -0.52
C ASP A 62 3.49 -3.36 0.45
N ILE A 63 2.35 -2.69 0.30
CA ILE A 63 1.17 -2.88 1.14
C ILE A 63 0.69 -4.34 1.10
N LEU A 64 0.76 -4.98 -0.08
CA LEU A 64 0.34 -6.36 -0.26
C LEU A 64 1.27 -7.36 0.47
N ARG A 65 2.54 -6.99 0.68
CA ARG A 65 3.50 -7.81 1.43
C ARG A 65 3.23 -7.80 2.93
N ILE A 66 2.70 -6.70 3.45
CA ILE A 66 2.45 -6.50 4.87
C ILE A 66 0.97 -6.60 5.25
N GLU A 67 0.08 -6.77 4.30
CA GLU A 67 -1.37 -6.75 4.49
C GLU A 67 -1.85 -7.62 5.66
N PHE A 68 -1.30 -8.83 5.79
CA PHE A 68 -1.69 -9.77 6.85
C PHE A 68 -1.18 -9.39 8.24
N PHE A 69 -0.20 -8.50 8.32
CA PHE A 69 0.34 -7.98 9.58
C PHE A 69 -0.35 -6.70 10.05
N LEU A 70 -1.13 -6.04 9.16
CA LEU A 70 -1.84 -4.82 9.49
C LEU A 70 -3.00 -5.09 10.46
N ILE A 71 -3.20 -4.15 11.37
CA ILE A 71 -4.26 -4.23 12.38
C ILE A 71 -5.57 -3.73 11.76
N PRO A 72 -6.72 -4.39 12.01
CA PRO A 72 -8.02 -3.83 11.64
C PRO A 72 -8.17 -2.39 12.16
N GLY A 73 -8.65 -1.49 11.33
CA GLY A 73 -8.66 -0.05 11.59
C GLY A 73 -7.49 0.71 10.95
N THR A 74 -6.48 0.01 10.39
CA THR A 74 -5.42 0.66 9.59
C THR A 74 -6.02 1.45 8.45
N ILE A 75 -5.57 2.70 8.29
CA ILE A 75 -5.95 3.60 7.20
C ILE A 75 -4.78 3.67 6.22
N LEU A 76 -5.09 3.45 4.94
CA LEU A 76 -4.16 3.68 3.83
C LEU A 76 -4.73 4.79 2.95
N ILE A 77 -3.96 5.86 2.74
CA ILE A 77 -4.23 6.90 1.76
C ILE A 77 -3.29 6.71 0.58
N VAL A 78 -3.85 6.68 -0.63
CA VAL A 78 -3.09 6.69 -1.90
C VAL A 78 -3.38 8.01 -2.59
N ASP A 79 -2.34 8.79 -2.83
CA ASP A 79 -2.44 10.16 -3.38
C ASP A 79 -2.26 10.15 -4.90
N GLY A 80 -3.30 10.53 -5.65
CA GLY A 80 -3.28 10.76 -7.10
C GLY A 80 -2.83 9.58 -7.97
N ARG A 81 -2.83 8.35 -7.46
CA ARG A 81 -2.23 7.18 -8.12
C ARG A 81 -3.27 6.11 -8.49
N GLY A 82 -4.23 6.47 -9.35
CA GLY A 82 -5.35 5.59 -9.72
C GLY A 82 -4.94 4.20 -10.18
N GLY A 83 -3.85 4.08 -10.97
CA GLY A 83 -3.31 2.78 -11.39
C GLY A 83 -2.85 1.91 -10.20
N ASN A 84 -2.24 2.53 -9.19
CA ASN A 84 -1.85 1.82 -7.96
C ASN A 84 -3.08 1.37 -7.16
N VAL A 85 -4.10 2.22 -7.11
CA VAL A 85 -5.38 1.91 -6.45
C VAL A 85 -6.04 0.68 -7.07
N GLU A 86 -6.17 0.64 -8.38
CA GLU A 86 -6.77 -0.51 -9.08
C GLU A 86 -5.93 -1.79 -8.90
N PHE A 87 -4.61 -1.67 -8.90
CA PHE A 87 -3.71 -2.78 -8.61
C PHE A 87 -3.92 -3.31 -7.18
N LEU A 88 -4.02 -2.44 -6.18
CA LEU A 88 -4.27 -2.81 -4.79
C LEU A 88 -5.64 -3.48 -4.63
N LYS A 89 -6.72 -2.87 -5.16
CA LYS A 89 -8.08 -3.45 -5.12
C LYS A 89 -8.11 -4.87 -5.68
N LYS A 90 -7.44 -5.10 -6.81
CA LYS A 90 -7.39 -6.42 -7.46
C LYS A 90 -6.63 -7.47 -6.64
N ASN A 91 -5.67 -7.05 -5.82
CA ASN A 91 -4.74 -7.95 -5.14
C ASN A 91 -4.96 -8.07 -3.63
N PHE A 92 -5.71 -7.18 -3.00
CA PHE A 92 -6.06 -7.29 -1.59
C PHE A 92 -6.77 -8.63 -1.29
N LYS A 93 -6.38 -9.25 -0.18
CA LYS A 93 -6.95 -10.51 0.32
C LYS A 93 -7.83 -10.31 1.54
N ARG A 94 -7.64 -9.19 2.25
CA ARG A 94 -8.46 -8.82 3.40
C ARG A 94 -9.55 -7.84 2.97
N SER A 95 -10.54 -7.61 3.82
CA SER A 95 -11.64 -6.70 3.54
C SER A 95 -11.21 -5.25 3.81
N TRP A 96 -11.21 -4.43 2.77
CA TRP A 96 -10.94 -3.01 2.82
C TRP A 96 -12.17 -2.23 2.38
N LYS A 97 -12.61 -1.27 3.21
CA LYS A 97 -13.59 -0.27 2.80
C LYS A 97 -12.86 0.81 2.01
N TYR A 98 -13.40 1.17 0.85
CA TYR A 98 -12.79 2.14 -0.05
C TYR A 98 -13.66 3.40 -0.18
N ILE A 99 -13.00 4.57 -0.17
CA ILE A 99 -13.60 5.89 -0.38
C ILE A 99 -12.69 6.68 -1.32
N PHE A 100 -13.28 7.39 -2.29
CA PHE A 100 -12.55 8.31 -3.17
C PHE A 100 -12.96 9.75 -2.90
N LEU A 101 -12.00 10.59 -2.54
CA LEU A 101 -12.16 12.02 -2.33
C LEU A 101 -11.76 12.76 -3.61
N ARG A 102 -12.74 13.06 -4.48
CA ARG A 102 -12.50 13.72 -5.78
C ARG A 102 -11.81 15.06 -5.67
N GLN A 103 -12.14 15.85 -4.65
CA GLN A 103 -11.61 17.21 -4.49
C GLN A 103 -10.11 17.26 -4.28
N THR A 104 -9.55 16.25 -3.64
CA THR A 104 -8.13 16.13 -3.29
C THR A 104 -7.42 15.04 -4.08
N ASP A 105 -8.12 14.34 -4.97
CA ASP A 105 -7.63 13.15 -5.70
C ASP A 105 -7.02 12.09 -4.78
N GLN A 106 -7.63 11.88 -3.61
CA GLN A 106 -7.16 10.93 -2.61
C GLN A 106 -8.05 9.70 -2.54
N HIS A 107 -7.42 8.56 -2.50
CA HIS A 107 -8.07 7.25 -2.37
C HIS A 107 -7.80 6.70 -0.98
N ILE A 108 -8.85 6.50 -0.19
CA ILE A 108 -8.75 6.05 1.20
C ILE A 108 -9.22 4.60 1.30
N PHE A 109 -8.41 3.76 1.92
CA PHE A 109 -8.75 2.40 2.29
C PHE A 109 -8.73 2.26 3.81
N LEU A 110 -9.79 1.71 4.36
CA LEU A 110 -9.90 1.35 5.77
C LEU A 110 -9.94 -0.17 5.90
N LEU A 111 -8.99 -0.75 6.59
CA LEU A 111 -8.96 -2.19 6.84
C LEU A 111 -10.07 -2.60 7.80
N ASN A 112 -11.07 -3.29 7.27
CA ASN A 112 -12.28 -3.69 7.98
C ASN A 112 -12.40 -5.23 8.09
N SER A 113 -11.27 -5.92 8.18
CA SER A 113 -11.29 -7.37 8.39
C SER A 113 -11.76 -7.73 9.78
N GLU A 114 -12.40 -8.89 9.88
CA GLU A 114 -12.70 -9.48 11.18
C GLU A 114 -11.42 -9.58 12.02
N PRO A 115 -11.49 -9.19 13.31
CA PRO A 115 -10.34 -9.25 14.18
C PRO A 115 -9.96 -10.69 14.48
N ILE A 116 -8.70 -11.00 14.34
CA ILE A 116 -8.15 -12.30 14.71
C ILE A 116 -7.93 -12.31 16.24
N GLY A 117 -8.89 -12.89 16.97
CA GLY A 117 -8.78 -13.12 18.41
C GLY A 117 -9.30 -12.00 19.31
N LYS A 118 -9.46 -12.35 20.60
CA LYS A 118 -10.09 -11.50 21.61
C LYS A 118 -9.43 -10.14 21.85
N LYS A 119 -8.11 -10.04 21.68
CA LYS A 119 -7.36 -8.76 21.84
C LYS A 119 -7.72 -7.76 20.75
N ASN A 120 -7.83 -8.21 19.51
CA ASN A 120 -8.21 -7.36 18.39
C ASN A 120 -9.66 -6.90 18.47
N ILE A 121 -10.56 -7.74 18.98
CA ILE A 121 -11.96 -7.36 19.23
C ILE A 121 -12.02 -6.21 20.26
N LYS A 122 -11.23 -6.29 21.34
CA LYS A 122 -11.16 -5.21 22.34
C LYS A 122 -10.62 -3.91 21.77
N LEU A 123 -9.58 -3.97 20.94
CA LEU A 123 -9.00 -2.81 20.25
C LEU A 123 -10.00 -2.16 19.30
N LEU A 124 -10.68 -2.94 18.46
CA LEU A 124 -11.72 -2.42 17.57
C LEU A 124 -12.85 -1.75 18.35
N LYS A 125 -13.37 -2.39 19.39
CA LYS A 125 -14.39 -1.78 20.26
C LYS A 125 -13.93 -0.47 20.87
N TYR A 126 -12.68 -0.38 21.30
CA TYR A 126 -12.11 0.84 21.87
C TYR A 126 -12.03 1.97 20.82
N TYR A 127 -11.58 1.69 19.60
CA TYR A 127 -11.47 2.70 18.56
C TYR A 127 -12.82 3.15 18.00
N PHE A 128 -13.76 2.24 17.83
CA PHE A 128 -15.08 2.57 17.28
C PHE A 128 -16.07 3.09 18.32
N SER A 129 -15.80 2.95 19.63
CA SER A 129 -16.66 3.50 20.69
C SER A 129 -16.36 4.96 21.04
N LYS A 130 -15.32 5.56 20.44
CA LYS A 130 -14.94 6.96 20.67
C LYS A 130 -15.41 7.92 19.59
N ASN A 131 -16.19 7.46 18.63
CA ASN A 131 -16.80 8.31 17.58
C ASN A 131 -18.29 8.41 17.77
#